data_9d7533609d9bfbc24c0b9d860032b678
#
_entry.id   9d7533609d9bfbc24c0b9d860032b678
#
_cell.length_a   1.000
_cell.length_b   1.000
_cell.length_c   1.000
_cell.angle_alpha   90.00
_cell.angle_beta   90.00
_cell.angle_gamma   90.00
#
_symmetry.space_group_name_H-M   'P 1'
#
loop_
_entity.id
_entity.type
_entity.pdbx_description
1 polymer ?
#
loop_
_entity_poly.entity_id
_entity_poly.type
_entity_poly.pdbx_seq_one_letter_code
_entity_poly.pdbx_strand_id
1 'polypeptide(L)'
;MFSKVHFPSVIGFNEAELKELVKFIDSQYREWDEIKFDKKTNLPKTYKDGTVKKRTIRPSKSKLNLVQKKTRELILSKIELPTNVHGGRKKHSNITNAKPHQGKKYILTTDLKDFYPSVNHKTVYNTFIELGFNKQTAFYLTRFTTWKNELPQGTPTSTDISNIIFLETDLKLIELCDERKITYTRYVDDLTFSASYDFQNSIKEILDIIRNSKLKISWRKTIYSGNQTITGIVPLLNKITAPDKILKKVEEEKLLPNGSQKPYTNYNNNIKKVSKQKK
;
A
#
# COMPACT_ATOMS: atom_id res chain seq x y z
N MET A 1 1.92 22.07 13.07
CA MET A 1 2.10 22.42 11.65
C MET A 1 0.77 22.44 10.88
N PHE A 2 -0.13 21.49 11.08
CA PHE A 2 -1.38 21.37 10.30
C PHE A 2 -2.60 22.15 10.86
N SER A 3 -2.55 22.71 12.06
CA SER A 3 -3.66 23.44 12.70
C SER A 3 -4.15 24.65 11.91
N LYS A 4 -3.25 25.30 11.18
CA LYS A 4 -3.56 26.48 10.35
C LYS A 4 -3.99 26.16 8.92
N VAL A 5 -4.10 24.87 8.56
CA VAL A 5 -4.54 24.47 7.20
C VAL A 5 -6.02 24.81 7.04
N HIS A 6 -6.32 25.71 6.10
CA HIS A 6 -7.68 26.02 5.68
C HIS A 6 -7.96 25.27 4.40
N PHE A 7 -8.67 24.16 4.48
CA PHE A 7 -8.85 23.20 3.40
C PHE A 7 -9.32 23.83 2.07
N PRO A 8 -10.40 24.66 2.05
CA PRO A 8 -10.87 25.29 0.81
C PRO A 8 -9.78 26.09 0.10
N SER A 9 -9.07 26.94 0.84
CA SER A 9 -8.01 27.80 0.26
C SER A 9 -6.84 26.99 -0.27
N VAL A 10 -6.41 25.95 0.45
CA VAL A 10 -5.26 25.12 0.02
C VAL A 10 -5.54 24.40 -1.27
N ILE A 11 -6.75 23.83 -1.44
CA ILE A 11 -7.11 23.09 -2.65
C ILE A 11 -7.70 23.97 -3.77
N GLY A 12 -7.90 25.28 -3.50
CA GLY A 12 -8.42 26.25 -4.48
C GLY A 12 -9.85 26.00 -4.91
N PHE A 13 -10.73 25.76 -3.92
CA PHE A 13 -12.18 25.67 -4.09
C PHE A 13 -12.87 26.63 -3.12
N ASN A 14 -14.02 27.19 -3.49
CA ASN A 14 -14.78 27.94 -2.52
C ASN A 14 -15.57 27.02 -1.58
N GLU A 15 -15.95 27.54 -0.42
CA GLU A 15 -16.60 26.76 0.61
C GLU A 15 -18.01 26.29 0.21
N ALA A 16 -18.75 27.10 -0.58
CA ALA A 16 -20.06 26.72 -1.08
C ALA A 16 -20.00 25.52 -2.01
N GLU A 17 -19.04 25.51 -2.93
CA GLU A 17 -18.80 24.37 -3.82
C GLU A 17 -18.46 23.07 -3.06
N LEU A 18 -17.66 23.17 -2.00
CA LEU A 18 -17.30 22.00 -1.20
C LEU A 18 -18.50 21.51 -0.37
N LYS A 19 -19.31 22.41 0.19
CA LYS A 19 -20.54 22.05 0.89
C LYS A 19 -21.53 21.34 -0.03
N GLU A 20 -21.71 21.85 -1.25
CA GLU A 20 -22.53 21.21 -2.27
C GLU A 20 -21.99 19.81 -2.64
N LEU A 21 -20.68 19.69 -2.85
CA LEU A 21 -20.05 18.41 -3.15
C LEU A 21 -20.23 17.40 -2.02
N VAL A 22 -20.16 17.82 -0.75
CA VAL A 22 -20.43 16.98 0.43
C VAL A 22 -21.89 16.51 0.41
N LYS A 23 -22.84 17.39 0.08
CA LYS A 23 -24.28 17.05 0.02
C LYS A 23 -24.59 15.96 -1.00
N PHE A 24 -23.90 15.97 -2.14
CA PHE A 24 -24.11 15.02 -3.24
C PHE A 24 -22.98 14.00 -3.38
N ILE A 25 -22.25 13.71 -2.30
CA ILE A 25 -21.04 12.87 -2.32
C ILE A 25 -21.30 11.47 -2.90
N ASP A 26 -22.46 10.87 -2.61
CA ASP A 26 -22.79 9.52 -3.04
C ASP A 26 -22.89 9.41 -4.56
N SER A 27 -23.36 10.45 -5.25
CA SER A 27 -23.39 10.50 -6.71
C SER A 27 -22.02 10.62 -7.37
N GLN A 28 -21.00 10.96 -6.59
CA GLN A 28 -19.62 11.20 -7.07
C GLN A 28 -18.78 9.95 -7.17
N TYR A 29 -19.33 8.78 -6.88
CA TYR A 29 -18.64 7.50 -7.02
C TYR A 29 -19.28 6.63 -8.11
N ARG A 30 -18.46 5.73 -8.67
CA ARG A 30 -18.92 4.53 -9.40
C ARG A 30 -18.61 3.33 -8.52
N GLU A 31 -19.33 2.23 -8.74
CA GLU A 31 -19.06 1.00 -7.99
C GLU A 31 -19.24 -0.20 -8.91
N TRP A 32 -18.31 -1.13 -8.89
CA TRP A 32 -18.43 -2.44 -9.56
C TRP A 32 -17.52 -3.47 -8.87
N ASP A 33 -17.81 -4.73 -9.11
CA ASP A 33 -17.03 -5.84 -8.61
C ASP A 33 -16.07 -6.39 -9.66
N GLU A 34 -14.82 -6.60 -9.28
CA GLU A 34 -13.83 -7.35 -10.06
C GLU A 34 -13.55 -8.70 -9.43
N ILE A 35 -13.54 -9.77 -10.23
CA ILE A 35 -13.20 -11.11 -9.77
C ILE A 35 -11.72 -11.18 -9.40
N LYS A 36 -11.42 -11.74 -8.22
CA LYS A 36 -10.04 -12.03 -7.81
C LYS A 36 -9.59 -13.36 -8.43
N PHE A 37 -8.55 -13.34 -9.24
CA PHE A 37 -7.97 -14.54 -9.84
C PHE A 37 -6.77 -15.04 -9.03
N ASP A 38 -6.55 -16.35 -9.04
CA ASP A 38 -5.31 -16.93 -8.52
C ASP A 38 -4.17 -16.69 -9.51
N LYS A 39 -3.02 -16.19 -9.00
CA LYS A 39 -1.88 -15.81 -9.84
C LYS A 39 -1.16 -16.99 -10.49
N LYS A 40 -1.34 -18.21 -9.96
CA LYS A 40 -0.69 -19.43 -10.47
C LYS A 40 -1.56 -20.14 -11.48
N THR A 41 -2.83 -20.37 -11.13
CA THR A 41 -3.77 -21.17 -11.94
C THR A 41 -4.58 -20.34 -12.92
N ASN A 42 -4.64 -19.02 -12.74
CA ASN A 42 -5.50 -18.07 -13.46
C ASN A 42 -7.01 -18.40 -13.35
N LEU A 43 -7.40 -19.15 -12.34
CA LEU A 43 -8.80 -19.47 -12.03
C LEU A 43 -9.36 -18.45 -11.02
N PRO A 44 -10.68 -18.19 -11.01
CA PRO A 44 -11.32 -17.38 -9.98
C PRO A 44 -11.05 -17.95 -8.59
N LYS A 45 -10.63 -17.08 -7.65
CA LYS A 45 -10.53 -17.47 -6.24
C LYS A 45 -11.89 -17.62 -5.63
N THR A 46 -12.09 -18.69 -4.85
CA THR A 46 -13.34 -18.94 -4.14
C THR A 46 -13.16 -18.92 -2.63
N TYR A 47 -14.26 -18.72 -1.91
CA TYR A 47 -14.37 -19.04 -0.49
C TYR A 47 -14.55 -20.55 -0.30
N LYS A 48 -14.64 -21.00 0.96
CA LYS A 48 -14.86 -22.41 1.28
C LYS A 48 -16.23 -22.95 0.82
N ASP A 49 -17.21 -22.04 0.72
CA ASP A 49 -18.57 -22.32 0.27
C ASP A 49 -18.73 -22.30 -1.27
N GLY A 50 -17.63 -22.13 -2.02
CA GLY A 50 -17.62 -22.07 -3.47
C GLY A 50 -17.91 -20.68 -4.05
N THR A 51 -18.33 -19.69 -3.25
CA THR A 51 -18.57 -18.32 -3.76
C THR A 51 -17.30 -17.65 -4.27
N VAL A 52 -17.41 -16.96 -5.41
CA VAL A 52 -16.28 -16.29 -6.05
C VAL A 52 -15.86 -15.06 -5.26
N LYS A 53 -14.56 -14.96 -4.96
CA LYS A 53 -13.99 -13.77 -4.30
C LYS A 53 -13.94 -12.59 -5.24
N LYS A 54 -14.50 -11.48 -4.82
CA LYS A 54 -14.53 -10.22 -5.55
C LYS A 54 -13.76 -9.14 -4.82
N ARG A 55 -13.44 -8.09 -5.56
CA ARG A 55 -12.93 -6.82 -5.05
C ARG A 55 -13.86 -5.73 -5.55
N THR A 56 -14.47 -5.00 -4.65
CA THR A 56 -15.32 -3.86 -5.01
C THR A 56 -14.43 -2.65 -5.31
N ILE A 57 -14.55 -2.12 -6.52
CA ILE A 57 -13.81 -0.95 -7.00
C ILE A 57 -14.77 0.25 -6.98
N ARG A 58 -14.30 1.36 -6.40
CA ARG A 58 -15.10 2.56 -6.14
C ARG A 58 -14.35 3.84 -6.52
N PRO A 59 -14.07 4.08 -7.81
CA PRO A 59 -13.39 5.31 -8.21
C PRO A 59 -14.29 6.52 -8.09
N SER A 60 -13.70 7.64 -7.73
CA SER A 60 -14.37 8.94 -7.74
C SER A 60 -14.51 9.48 -9.16
N LYS A 61 -15.57 10.27 -9.38
CA LYS A 61 -15.85 10.95 -10.65
C LYS A 61 -15.45 12.42 -10.60
N SER A 62 -15.25 13.00 -11.78
CA SER A 62 -15.25 14.45 -12.07
C SER A 62 -14.69 15.35 -10.95
N LYS A 63 -15.54 16.17 -10.34
CA LYS A 63 -15.14 17.19 -9.35
C LYS A 63 -14.53 16.57 -8.10
N LEU A 64 -15.09 15.46 -7.57
CA LEU A 64 -14.51 14.78 -6.42
C LEU A 64 -13.11 14.21 -6.72
N ASN A 65 -12.91 13.64 -7.91
CA ASN A 65 -11.59 13.15 -8.30
C ASN A 65 -10.56 14.26 -8.34
N LEU A 66 -10.94 15.47 -8.83
CA LEU A 66 -10.07 16.63 -8.82
C LEU A 66 -9.74 17.10 -7.39
N VAL A 67 -10.76 17.19 -6.51
CA VAL A 67 -10.57 17.50 -5.08
C VAL A 67 -9.61 16.51 -4.44
N GLN A 68 -9.79 15.21 -4.67
CA GLN A 68 -8.91 14.16 -4.13
C GLN A 68 -7.48 14.27 -4.66
N LYS A 69 -7.28 14.54 -5.96
CA LYS A 69 -5.94 14.74 -6.53
C LYS A 69 -5.22 15.92 -5.88
N LYS A 70 -5.91 17.08 -5.76
CA LYS A 70 -5.35 18.26 -5.09
C LYS A 70 -5.10 18.00 -3.60
N THR A 71 -6.01 17.31 -2.90
CA THR A 71 -5.82 16.90 -1.50
C THR A 71 -4.55 16.06 -1.36
N ARG A 72 -4.37 15.05 -2.22
CA ARG A 72 -3.17 14.22 -2.24
C ARG A 72 -1.91 15.04 -2.44
N GLU A 73 -1.91 15.91 -3.44
CA GLU A 73 -0.73 16.68 -3.85
C GLU A 73 -0.36 17.76 -2.84
N LEU A 74 -1.34 18.51 -2.35
CA LEU A 74 -1.11 19.72 -1.57
C LEU A 74 -1.13 19.49 -0.05
N ILE A 75 -1.75 18.43 0.42
CA ILE A 75 -1.91 18.14 1.85
C ILE A 75 -1.26 16.81 2.22
N LEU A 76 -1.72 15.68 1.68
CA LEU A 76 -1.28 14.36 2.14
C LEU A 76 0.20 14.11 1.84
N SER A 77 0.71 14.61 0.72
CA SER A 77 2.13 14.50 0.35
C SER A 77 3.09 15.24 1.30
N LYS A 78 2.57 16.11 2.17
CA LYS A 78 3.35 16.83 3.19
C LYS A 78 3.46 16.07 4.50
N ILE A 79 2.72 14.97 4.66
CA ILE A 79 2.83 14.09 5.82
C ILE A 79 3.99 13.14 5.57
N GLU A 80 5.01 13.25 6.41
CA GLU A 80 6.22 12.44 6.28
C GLU A 80 5.93 10.99 6.65
N LEU A 81 6.37 10.07 5.81
CA LEU A 81 6.30 8.64 6.03
C LEU A 81 7.72 8.07 6.14
N PRO A 82 7.96 7.08 7.01
CA PRO A 82 9.25 6.42 7.15
C PRO A 82 9.75 5.84 5.82
N THR A 83 11.07 5.72 5.69
CA THR A 83 11.70 5.18 4.47
C THR A 83 11.35 3.71 4.20
N ASN A 84 10.93 3.00 5.22
CA ASN A 84 10.48 1.60 5.18
C ASN A 84 9.13 1.41 4.48
N VAL A 85 8.36 2.50 4.27
CA VAL A 85 7.08 2.47 3.58
C VAL A 85 7.27 2.74 2.09
N HIS A 86 6.99 1.76 1.23
CA HIS A 86 7.24 1.84 -0.21
C HIS A 86 5.98 1.97 -1.06
N GLY A 87 4.86 1.41 -0.64
CA GLY A 87 3.63 1.40 -1.43
C GLY A 87 3.00 2.78 -1.61
N GLY A 88 2.68 3.17 -2.84
CA GLY A 88 1.99 4.43 -3.15
C GLY A 88 2.84 5.70 -3.11
N ARG A 89 4.15 5.61 -2.92
CA ARG A 89 5.07 6.74 -2.79
C ARG A 89 5.86 7.02 -4.08
N LYS A 90 6.10 8.30 -4.37
CA LYS A 90 7.01 8.70 -5.46
C LYS A 90 8.41 8.12 -5.22
N LYS A 91 9.09 7.69 -6.28
CA LYS A 91 10.43 7.09 -6.26
C LYS A 91 10.53 5.74 -5.52
N HIS A 92 9.43 5.18 -5.05
CA HIS A 92 9.34 3.86 -4.43
C HIS A 92 8.56 2.90 -5.33
N SER A 93 8.88 1.62 -5.23
CA SER A 93 8.26 0.55 -6.02
C SER A 93 8.35 -0.78 -5.28
N ASN A 94 7.72 -1.82 -5.81
CA ASN A 94 7.91 -3.18 -5.32
C ASN A 94 9.37 -3.65 -5.40
N ILE A 95 10.15 -3.12 -6.35
CA ILE A 95 11.58 -3.42 -6.49
C ILE A 95 12.37 -2.80 -5.33
N THR A 96 12.11 -1.52 -5.01
CA THR A 96 12.77 -0.84 -3.88
C THR A 96 12.32 -1.44 -2.55
N ASN A 97 11.09 -1.97 -2.45
CA ASN A 97 10.59 -2.66 -1.27
C ASN A 97 11.35 -3.98 -1.01
N ALA A 98 11.66 -4.73 -2.05
CA ALA A 98 12.36 -6.00 -1.92
C ALA A 98 13.88 -5.85 -1.72
N LYS A 99 14.49 -4.76 -2.18
CA LYS A 99 15.95 -4.56 -2.14
C LYS A 99 16.57 -4.66 -0.74
N PRO A 100 16.01 -4.10 0.35
CA PRO A 100 16.57 -4.22 1.70
C PRO A 100 16.68 -5.66 2.20
N HIS A 101 15.86 -6.57 1.68
CA HIS A 101 15.82 -7.98 2.08
C HIS A 101 16.80 -8.88 1.31
N GLN A 102 17.57 -8.31 0.37
CA GLN A 102 18.63 -9.02 -0.33
C GLN A 102 19.67 -9.56 0.66
N GLY A 103 20.05 -10.83 0.52
CA GLY A 103 21.06 -11.48 1.37
C GLY A 103 20.55 -11.91 2.75
N LYS A 104 19.24 -11.78 3.01
CA LYS A 104 18.66 -12.25 4.27
C LYS A 104 18.22 -13.71 4.15
N LYS A 105 18.51 -14.48 5.20
CA LYS A 105 18.23 -15.92 5.22
C LYS A 105 16.81 -16.24 5.69
N TYR A 106 16.30 -15.48 6.64
CA TYR A 106 14.99 -15.69 7.26
C TYR A 106 14.06 -14.53 6.90
N ILE A 107 12.87 -14.85 6.43
CA ILE A 107 11.90 -13.86 5.94
C ILE A 107 10.53 -14.19 6.53
N LEU A 108 9.91 -13.21 7.17
CA LEU A 108 8.50 -13.23 7.53
C LEU A 108 7.76 -12.29 6.58
N THR A 109 6.75 -12.81 5.91
CA THR A 109 5.76 -11.97 5.19
C THR A 109 4.41 -12.10 5.85
N THR A 110 3.66 -10.99 5.90
CA THR A 110 2.28 -10.97 6.34
C THR A 110 1.51 -9.90 5.58
N ASP A 111 0.18 -9.92 5.64
CA ASP A 111 -0.70 -9.05 4.84
C ASP A 111 -1.86 -8.60 5.73
N LEU A 112 -2.29 -7.35 5.56
CA LEU A 112 -3.45 -6.81 6.24
C LEU A 112 -4.73 -7.20 5.46
N LYS A 113 -5.61 -7.94 6.14
CA LYS A 113 -6.85 -8.40 5.52
C LYS A 113 -7.81 -7.23 5.28
N ASP A 114 -8.29 -7.12 4.04
CA ASP A 114 -9.28 -6.14 3.62
C ASP A 114 -8.91 -4.70 4.06
N PHE A 115 -7.63 -4.31 3.84
CA PHE A 115 -7.03 -3.11 4.42
C PHE A 115 -7.88 -1.85 4.18
N TYR A 116 -8.19 -1.52 2.93
CA TYR A 116 -9.00 -0.34 2.63
C TYR A 116 -10.41 -0.40 3.24
N PRO A 117 -11.19 -1.47 3.06
CA PRO A 117 -12.52 -1.55 3.67
C PRO A 117 -12.52 -1.58 5.21
N SER A 118 -11.42 -2.00 5.84
CA SER A 118 -11.33 -2.02 7.31
C SER A 118 -11.08 -0.65 7.94
N VAL A 119 -10.69 0.35 7.13
CA VAL A 119 -10.48 1.72 7.59
C VAL A 119 -11.78 2.52 7.49
N ASN A 120 -12.43 2.74 8.62
CA ASN A 120 -13.68 3.48 8.69
C ASN A 120 -13.44 5.00 8.82
N HIS A 121 -14.55 5.78 8.57
CA HIS A 121 -14.53 7.23 8.59
C HIS A 121 -14.16 7.82 9.97
N LYS A 122 -14.49 7.17 11.10
CA LYS A 122 -14.11 7.65 12.44
C LYS A 122 -12.60 7.54 12.64
N THR A 123 -11.99 6.44 12.17
CA THR A 123 -10.54 6.26 12.20
C THR A 123 -9.84 7.34 11.38
N VAL A 124 -10.29 7.61 10.15
CA VAL A 124 -9.71 8.66 9.30
C VAL A 124 -9.80 10.03 9.95
N TYR A 125 -10.98 10.40 10.49
CA TYR A 125 -11.18 11.68 11.17
C TYR A 125 -10.26 11.84 12.38
N ASN A 126 -10.22 10.84 13.26
CA ASN A 126 -9.40 10.88 14.46
C ASN A 126 -7.91 10.98 14.12
N THR A 127 -7.43 10.23 13.15
CA THR A 127 -6.04 10.30 12.67
C THR A 127 -5.67 11.72 12.21
N PHE A 128 -6.57 12.42 11.50
CA PHE A 128 -6.30 13.81 11.12
C PHE A 128 -6.32 14.78 12.30
N ILE A 129 -7.19 14.55 13.29
CA ILE A 129 -7.15 15.35 14.55
C ILE A 129 -5.85 15.12 15.31
N GLU A 130 -5.40 13.87 15.44
CA GLU A 130 -4.15 13.48 16.12
C GLU A 130 -2.92 14.06 15.40
N LEU A 131 -2.94 14.17 14.07
CA LEU A 131 -1.93 14.86 13.28
C LEU A 131 -1.95 16.39 13.44
N GLY A 132 -2.92 16.94 14.19
CA GLY A 132 -3.03 18.36 14.49
C GLY A 132 -3.80 19.19 13.45
N PHE A 133 -4.60 18.58 12.59
CA PHE A 133 -5.52 19.33 11.73
C PHE A 133 -6.69 19.89 12.55
N ASN A 134 -7.18 21.08 12.20
CA ASN A 134 -8.40 21.62 12.80
C ASN A 134 -9.63 20.79 12.39
N LYS A 135 -10.70 20.86 13.19
CA LYS A 135 -11.93 20.07 13.02
C LYS A 135 -12.56 20.21 11.62
N GLN A 136 -12.58 21.41 11.05
CA GLN A 136 -13.16 21.66 9.74
C GLN A 136 -12.34 20.98 8.62
N THR A 137 -11.03 21.12 8.67
CA THR A 137 -10.14 20.45 7.70
C THR A 137 -10.20 18.93 7.84
N ALA A 138 -10.19 18.40 9.05
CA ALA A 138 -10.34 16.97 9.31
C ALA A 138 -11.69 16.43 8.80
N PHE A 139 -12.79 17.20 8.95
CA PHE A 139 -14.08 16.88 8.38
C PHE A 139 -14.04 16.76 6.84
N TYR A 140 -13.49 17.78 6.14
CA TYR A 140 -13.41 17.74 4.68
C TYR A 140 -12.49 16.62 4.19
N LEU A 141 -11.32 16.44 4.80
CA LEU A 141 -10.42 15.33 4.49
C LEU A 141 -11.13 13.99 4.61
N THR A 142 -11.87 13.78 5.69
CA THR A 142 -12.62 12.54 5.91
C THR A 142 -13.73 12.35 4.87
N ARG A 143 -14.57 13.39 4.67
CA ARG A 143 -15.72 13.31 3.76
C ARG A 143 -15.34 13.07 2.30
N PHE A 144 -14.25 13.67 1.85
CA PHE A 144 -13.79 13.51 0.46
C PHE A 144 -12.93 12.27 0.22
N THR A 145 -12.47 11.59 1.28
CA THR A 145 -11.60 10.41 1.12
C THR A 145 -12.23 9.10 1.54
N THR A 146 -13.39 9.14 2.21
CA THR A 146 -14.15 7.95 2.62
C THR A 146 -15.53 7.91 1.97
N TRP A 147 -16.05 6.71 1.73
CA TRP A 147 -17.40 6.49 1.22
C TRP A 147 -17.99 5.20 1.78
N LYS A 148 -19.27 5.18 2.08
CA LYS A 148 -19.95 4.03 2.72
C LYS A 148 -19.20 3.51 3.96
N ASN A 149 -18.70 4.44 4.78
CA ASN A 149 -17.94 4.18 6.01
C ASN A 149 -16.63 3.40 5.83
N GLU A 150 -15.99 3.47 4.67
CA GLU A 150 -14.69 2.83 4.40
C GLU A 150 -13.81 3.67 3.47
N LEU A 151 -12.52 3.31 3.33
CA LEU A 151 -11.68 3.84 2.25
C LEU A 151 -12.04 3.15 0.94
N PRO A 152 -12.53 3.90 -0.08
CA PRO A 152 -12.92 3.32 -1.36
C PRO A 152 -11.67 2.89 -2.17
N GLN A 153 -11.70 1.68 -2.73
CA GLN A 153 -10.63 1.23 -3.65
C GLN A 153 -10.76 1.90 -5.02
N GLY A 154 -9.64 2.45 -5.52
CA GLY A 154 -9.60 3.08 -6.84
C GLY A 154 -9.68 4.60 -6.82
N THR A 155 -9.57 5.24 -5.66
CA THR A 155 -9.48 6.71 -5.55
C THR A 155 -8.03 7.20 -5.48
N PRO A 156 -7.78 8.47 -5.84
CA PRO A 156 -6.44 9.05 -5.76
C PRO A 156 -5.81 9.07 -4.36
N THR A 157 -6.62 9.08 -3.29
CA THR A 157 -6.19 9.33 -1.91
C THR A 157 -6.07 8.09 -1.04
N SER A 158 -6.74 6.99 -1.39
CA SER A 158 -6.90 5.85 -0.47
C SER A 158 -5.58 5.22 -0.02
N THR A 159 -4.59 5.13 -0.90
CA THR A 159 -3.28 4.59 -0.53
C THR A 159 -2.52 5.52 0.42
N ASP A 160 -2.57 6.83 0.18
CA ASP A 160 -1.91 7.80 1.07
C ASP A 160 -2.57 7.79 2.45
N ILE A 161 -3.92 7.79 2.51
CA ILE A 161 -4.67 7.70 3.78
C ILE A 161 -4.34 6.41 4.53
N SER A 162 -4.33 5.26 3.84
CA SER A 162 -4.01 3.98 4.47
C SER A 162 -2.58 3.95 5.02
N ASN A 163 -1.62 4.56 4.34
CA ASN A 163 -0.26 4.71 4.82
C ASN A 163 -0.19 5.59 6.08
N ILE A 164 -0.94 6.70 6.10
CA ILE A 164 -0.98 7.63 7.24
C ILE A 164 -1.62 6.96 8.48
N ILE A 165 -2.68 6.20 8.30
CA ILE A 165 -3.35 5.49 9.40
C ILE A 165 -2.44 4.42 10.03
N PHE A 166 -1.61 3.79 9.22
CA PHE A 166 -0.68 2.76 9.72
C PHE A 166 0.63 3.33 10.25
N LEU A 167 0.85 4.65 10.16
CA LEU A 167 2.11 5.32 10.49
C LEU A 167 2.57 5.05 11.93
N GLU A 168 1.69 5.18 12.92
CA GLU A 168 2.05 4.91 14.32
C GLU A 168 2.50 3.44 14.52
N THR A 169 1.84 2.51 13.83
CA THR A 169 2.21 1.10 13.85
C THR A 169 3.54 0.86 13.14
N ASP A 170 3.78 1.54 12.00
CA ASP A 170 5.07 1.50 11.31
C ASP A 170 6.21 1.94 12.24
N LEU A 171 6.03 3.04 12.99
CA LEU A 171 7.06 3.55 13.91
C LEU A 171 7.39 2.54 15.03
N LYS A 172 6.37 1.91 15.64
CA LYS A 172 6.57 0.86 16.65
C LYS A 172 7.28 -0.39 16.07
N LEU A 173 6.93 -0.76 14.84
CA LEU A 173 7.58 -1.89 14.15
C LEU A 173 9.03 -1.58 13.79
N ILE A 174 9.33 -0.33 13.40
CA ILE A 174 10.69 0.12 13.10
C ILE A 174 11.54 0.06 14.36
N GLU A 175 11.06 0.62 15.48
CA GLU A 175 11.75 0.60 16.76
C GLU A 175 12.12 -0.82 17.18
N LEU A 176 11.15 -1.75 17.24
CA LEU A 176 11.39 -3.16 17.55
C LEU A 176 12.38 -3.82 16.58
N CYS A 177 12.23 -3.54 15.28
CA CYS A 177 13.05 -4.16 14.25
C CYS A 177 14.51 -3.65 14.29
N ASP A 178 14.73 -2.37 14.59
CA ASP A 178 16.06 -1.77 14.71
C ASP A 178 16.79 -2.33 15.93
N GLU A 179 16.13 -2.44 17.09
CA GLU A 179 16.67 -3.06 18.30
C GLU A 179 17.14 -4.50 18.03
N ARG A 180 16.37 -5.25 17.23
CA ARG A 180 16.63 -6.65 16.92
C ARG A 180 17.36 -6.88 15.61
N LYS A 181 17.87 -5.83 14.95
CA LYS A 181 18.57 -5.94 13.65
C LYS A 181 17.75 -6.71 12.59
N ILE A 182 16.43 -6.57 12.62
CA ILE A 182 15.47 -7.09 11.65
C ILE A 182 15.22 -6.00 10.61
N THR A 183 15.31 -6.33 9.34
CA THR A 183 14.94 -5.41 8.26
C THR A 183 13.43 -5.44 8.08
N TYR A 184 12.78 -4.29 8.20
CA TYR A 184 11.33 -4.12 7.97
C TYR A 184 11.05 -3.24 6.76
N THR A 185 10.12 -3.65 5.91
CA THR A 185 9.52 -2.80 4.88
C THR A 185 8.01 -3.10 4.72
N ARG A 186 7.27 -2.12 4.21
CA ARG A 186 5.85 -2.27 3.90
C ARG A 186 5.49 -1.74 2.51
N TYR A 187 4.71 -2.53 1.79
CA TYR A 187 4.15 -2.15 0.50
C TYR A 187 2.61 -2.21 0.56
N VAL A 188 1.99 -1.10 0.94
CA VAL A 188 0.54 -0.96 1.22
C VAL A 188 0.11 -1.90 2.35
N ASP A 189 -0.51 -3.04 2.02
CA ASP A 189 -0.99 -4.08 2.93
C ASP A 189 0.00 -5.24 3.14
N ASP A 190 1.05 -5.35 2.31
CA ASP A 190 2.09 -6.36 2.41
C ASP A 190 3.23 -5.89 3.35
N LEU A 191 3.43 -6.55 4.49
CA LEU A 191 4.52 -6.30 5.43
C LEU A 191 5.58 -7.41 5.28
N THR A 192 6.85 -7.00 5.26
CA THR A 192 7.98 -7.92 5.14
C THR A 192 9.04 -7.63 6.19
N PHE A 193 9.46 -8.68 6.88
CA PHE A 193 10.53 -8.65 7.88
C PHE A 193 11.59 -9.67 7.51
N SER A 194 12.87 -9.36 7.68
CA SER A 194 13.92 -10.30 7.37
C SER A 194 15.21 -10.09 8.18
N ALA A 195 15.92 -11.17 8.44
CA ALA A 195 17.22 -11.13 9.12
C ALA A 195 18.17 -12.18 8.56
N SER A 196 19.46 -12.05 8.87
CA SER A 196 20.48 -13.05 8.56
C SER A 196 20.47 -14.21 9.55
N TYR A 197 19.85 -14.04 10.71
CA TYR A 197 19.69 -15.00 11.79
C TYR A 197 18.20 -15.38 11.97
N ASP A 198 17.94 -16.48 12.67
CA ASP A 198 16.60 -16.92 12.99
C ASP A 198 15.95 -16.02 14.04
N PHE A 199 14.89 -15.32 13.67
CA PHE A 199 14.15 -14.42 14.55
C PHE A 199 12.74 -14.92 14.90
N GLN A 200 12.51 -16.22 14.84
CA GLN A 200 11.21 -16.84 15.12
C GLN A 200 10.62 -16.38 16.47
N ASN A 201 11.46 -16.22 17.48
CA ASN A 201 11.05 -15.75 18.81
C ASN A 201 10.50 -14.31 18.83
N SER A 202 10.82 -13.50 17.84
CA SER A 202 10.32 -12.12 17.70
C SER A 202 8.98 -12.03 16.94
N ILE A 203 8.55 -13.10 16.28
CA ILE A 203 7.37 -13.09 15.40
C ILE A 203 6.10 -12.74 16.18
N LYS A 204 5.94 -13.30 17.38
CA LYS A 204 4.78 -13.04 18.24
C LYS A 204 4.66 -11.53 18.52
N GLU A 205 5.73 -10.89 18.94
CA GLU A 205 5.76 -9.49 19.29
C GLU A 205 5.48 -8.58 18.06
N ILE A 206 6.09 -8.89 16.91
CA ILE A 206 5.78 -8.22 15.64
C ILE A 206 4.27 -8.30 15.32
N LEU A 207 3.69 -9.49 15.41
CA LEU A 207 2.28 -9.69 15.11
C LEU A 207 1.36 -9.03 16.14
N ASP A 208 1.77 -8.95 17.41
CA ASP A 208 1.00 -8.28 18.46
C ASP A 208 0.98 -6.75 18.26
N ILE A 209 2.09 -6.13 17.82
CA ILE A 209 2.10 -4.71 17.42
C ILE A 209 1.12 -4.47 16.27
N ILE A 210 1.11 -5.35 15.24
CA ILE A 210 0.18 -5.22 14.12
C ILE A 210 -1.27 -5.36 14.57
N ARG A 211 -1.59 -6.32 15.46
CA ARG A 211 -2.95 -6.51 16.01
C ARG A 211 -3.44 -5.30 16.80
N ASN A 212 -2.55 -4.64 17.54
CA ASN A 212 -2.87 -3.44 18.32
C ASN A 212 -3.29 -2.25 17.44
N SER A 213 -2.97 -2.26 16.14
CA SER A 213 -3.48 -1.29 15.17
C SER A 213 -4.98 -1.40 14.89
N LYS A 214 -5.66 -2.42 15.43
CA LYS A 214 -7.07 -2.80 15.16
C LYS A 214 -7.32 -3.27 13.73
N LEU A 215 -6.29 -3.42 12.90
CA LEU A 215 -6.36 -4.02 11.59
C LEU A 215 -6.18 -5.54 11.67
N LYS A 216 -6.82 -6.26 10.77
CA LYS A 216 -6.81 -7.73 10.79
C LYS A 216 -5.66 -8.30 9.98
N ILE A 217 -4.92 -9.23 10.55
CA ILE A 217 -3.88 -9.98 9.86
C ILE A 217 -4.50 -11.08 8.98
N SER A 218 -3.97 -11.24 7.79
CA SER A 218 -4.30 -12.33 6.88
C SER A 218 -3.44 -13.57 7.18
N TRP A 219 -3.86 -14.39 8.16
CA TRP A 219 -3.09 -15.55 8.62
C TRP A 219 -2.67 -16.51 7.51
N ARG A 220 -3.47 -16.65 6.45
CA ARG A 220 -3.14 -17.50 5.30
C ARG A 220 -1.97 -16.98 4.47
N LYS A 221 -1.62 -15.71 4.63
CA LYS A 221 -0.51 -15.05 3.95
C LYS A 221 0.65 -14.76 4.90
N THR A 222 0.52 -15.15 6.18
CA THR A 222 1.61 -15.02 7.15
C THR A 222 2.50 -16.25 7.03
N ILE A 223 3.70 -16.05 6.50
CA ILE A 223 4.65 -17.10 6.16
C ILE A 223 6.02 -16.72 6.71
N TYR A 224 6.64 -17.65 7.44
CA TYR A 224 8.02 -17.55 7.88
C TYR A 224 8.85 -18.63 7.19
N SER A 225 9.76 -18.24 6.33
CA SER A 225 10.65 -19.17 5.61
C SER A 225 11.84 -18.43 4.96
N GLY A 226 12.85 -19.18 4.48
CA GLY A 226 14.03 -18.59 3.85
C GLY A 226 13.85 -18.09 2.41
N ASN A 227 13.01 -18.78 1.62
CA ASN A 227 12.86 -18.49 0.20
C ASN A 227 11.46 -17.97 -0.11
N GLN A 228 11.32 -16.65 -0.14
CA GLN A 228 10.04 -16.01 -0.42
C GLN A 228 10.17 -14.95 -1.52
N THR A 229 9.06 -14.76 -2.23
CA THR A 229 8.90 -13.65 -3.15
C THR A 229 8.31 -12.46 -2.40
N ILE A 230 8.99 -11.33 -2.40
CA ILE A 230 8.58 -10.08 -1.74
C ILE A 230 7.96 -9.16 -2.80
N THR A 231 6.67 -8.91 -2.72
CA THR A 231 5.93 -8.05 -3.66
C THR A 231 6.22 -8.35 -5.15
N GLY A 232 6.44 -9.63 -5.47
CA GLY A 232 6.74 -10.07 -6.85
C GLY A 232 8.22 -10.02 -7.25
N ILE A 233 9.14 -9.85 -6.31
CA ILE A 233 10.59 -9.87 -6.51
C ILE A 233 11.20 -10.97 -5.65
N VAL A 234 12.21 -11.67 -6.17
CA VAL A 234 12.94 -12.71 -5.44
C VAL A 234 14.26 -12.13 -4.90
N PRO A 235 14.39 -11.96 -3.58
CA PRO A 235 15.64 -11.54 -2.97
C PRO A 235 16.59 -12.74 -2.81
N LEU A 236 17.67 -12.75 -3.56
CA LEU A 236 18.73 -13.73 -3.45
C LEU A 236 19.90 -13.17 -2.63
N LEU A 237 20.90 -14.00 -2.36
CA LEU A 237 22.07 -13.62 -1.56
C LEU A 237 22.77 -12.37 -2.11
N ASN A 238 23.12 -12.38 -3.40
CA ASN A 238 23.93 -11.34 -4.02
C ASN A 238 23.15 -10.43 -4.98
N LYS A 239 21.87 -10.68 -5.19
CA LYS A 239 21.03 -9.91 -6.13
C LYS A 239 19.56 -10.02 -5.77
N ILE A 240 18.76 -9.10 -6.32
CA ILE A 240 17.32 -9.30 -6.48
C ILE A 240 17.02 -9.66 -7.94
N THR A 241 16.02 -10.50 -8.17
CA THR A 241 15.65 -10.94 -9.51
C THR A 241 14.13 -11.02 -9.69
N ALA A 242 13.68 -10.98 -10.93
CA ALA A 242 12.31 -11.29 -11.27
C ALA A 242 12.02 -12.78 -11.00
N PRO A 243 10.78 -13.17 -10.64
CA PRO A 243 10.39 -14.57 -10.57
C PRO A 243 10.37 -15.23 -11.96
N ASP A 244 10.53 -16.54 -12.00
CA ASP A 244 10.67 -17.32 -13.24
C ASP A 244 9.55 -17.04 -14.27
N LYS A 245 8.31 -16.84 -13.82
CA LYS A 245 7.20 -16.47 -14.70
C LYS A 245 7.48 -15.17 -15.49
N ILE A 246 8.13 -14.20 -14.89
CA ILE A 246 8.51 -12.94 -15.56
C ILE A 246 9.72 -13.17 -16.45
N LEU A 247 10.70 -13.96 -16.00
CA LEU A 247 11.88 -14.28 -16.80
C LEU A 247 11.51 -15.02 -18.10
N LYS A 248 10.57 -15.97 -18.04
CA LYS A 248 10.03 -16.62 -19.25
C LYS A 248 9.44 -15.63 -20.24
N LYS A 249 8.65 -14.65 -19.76
CA LYS A 249 8.10 -13.59 -20.61
C LYS A 249 9.17 -12.68 -21.20
N VAL A 250 10.27 -12.45 -20.50
CA VAL A 250 11.42 -11.72 -21.04
C VAL A 250 12.06 -12.48 -22.19
N GLU A 251 12.17 -13.82 -22.10
CA GLU A 251 12.69 -14.63 -23.21
C GLU A 251 11.72 -14.61 -24.42
N GLU A 252 10.41 -14.69 -24.18
CA GLU A 252 9.40 -14.54 -25.23
C GLU A 252 9.52 -13.19 -25.95
N GLU A 253 9.73 -12.09 -25.20
CA GLU A 253 9.90 -10.75 -25.77
C GLU A 253 11.17 -10.57 -26.60
N LYS A 254 12.20 -11.40 -26.42
CA LYS A 254 13.42 -11.38 -27.26
C LYS A 254 13.13 -11.82 -28.69
N LEU A 255 12.13 -12.68 -28.89
CA LEU A 255 11.72 -13.21 -30.17
C LEU A 255 10.83 -12.22 -30.97
N LEU A 256 10.37 -11.13 -30.33
CA LEU A 256 9.55 -10.13 -31.01
C LEU A 256 10.37 -9.27 -31.98
N PRO A 257 9.75 -8.80 -33.07
CA PRO A 257 10.39 -7.89 -34.02
C PRO A 257 10.97 -6.63 -33.38
N ASN A 258 11.97 -6.03 -34.02
CA ASN A 258 12.52 -4.76 -33.61
C ASN A 258 11.42 -3.68 -33.61
N GLY A 259 11.41 -2.82 -32.58
CA GLY A 259 10.38 -1.79 -32.40
C GLY A 259 9.15 -2.24 -31.59
N SER A 260 8.99 -3.55 -31.29
CA SER A 260 7.91 -4.04 -30.44
C SER A 260 8.06 -3.53 -29.00
N GLN A 261 6.92 -3.30 -28.33
CA GLN A 261 6.93 -3.00 -26.90
C GLN A 261 7.39 -4.23 -26.10
N LYS A 262 8.37 -4.04 -25.20
CA LYS A 262 8.97 -5.10 -24.37
C LYS A 262 8.84 -4.76 -22.86
N PRO A 263 7.61 -4.73 -22.30
CA PRO A 263 7.37 -4.29 -20.94
C PRO A 263 8.04 -5.16 -19.88
N TYR A 264 8.10 -6.49 -20.08
CA TYR A 264 8.76 -7.41 -19.14
C TYR A 264 10.29 -7.27 -19.17
N THR A 265 10.87 -7.05 -20.35
CA THR A 265 12.30 -6.74 -20.52
C THR A 265 12.65 -5.44 -19.81
N ASN A 266 11.87 -4.38 -20.00
CA ASN A 266 12.06 -3.10 -19.32
C ASN A 266 11.95 -3.23 -17.80
N TYR A 267 10.95 -3.99 -17.32
CA TYR A 267 10.78 -4.26 -15.90
C TYR A 267 11.98 -5.03 -15.32
N ASN A 268 12.44 -6.08 -16.00
CA ASN A 268 13.61 -6.86 -15.58
C ASN A 268 14.90 -6.03 -15.56
N ASN A 269 15.08 -5.11 -16.53
CA ASN A 269 16.20 -4.19 -16.56
C ASN A 269 16.18 -3.23 -15.36
N ASN A 270 15.00 -2.76 -14.96
CA ASN A 270 14.85 -1.95 -13.75
C ASN A 270 15.22 -2.74 -12.48
N ILE A 271 14.82 -4.02 -12.39
CA ILE A 271 15.24 -4.90 -11.29
C ILE A 271 16.76 -5.04 -11.25
N LYS A 272 17.40 -5.31 -12.39
CA LYS A 272 18.87 -5.43 -12.50
C LYS A 272 19.57 -4.13 -12.11
N LYS A 273 19.04 -2.98 -12.52
CA LYS A 273 19.59 -1.66 -12.16
C LYS A 273 19.57 -1.44 -10.64
N VAL A 274 18.43 -1.67 -9.99
CA VAL A 274 18.30 -1.53 -8.53
C VAL A 274 19.12 -2.59 -7.80
N SER A 275 19.21 -3.81 -8.34
CA SER A 275 20.02 -4.89 -7.77
C SER A 275 21.49 -4.51 -7.62
N LYS A 276 22.05 -3.77 -8.56
CA LYS A 276 23.47 -3.33 -8.57
C LYS A 276 23.76 -2.16 -7.64
N GLN A 277 22.77 -1.42 -7.18
CA GLN A 277 22.96 -0.32 -6.24
C GLN A 277 23.50 -0.87 -4.91
N LYS A 278 24.63 -0.31 -4.42
CA LYS A 278 25.13 -0.60 -3.08
C LYS A 278 24.07 -0.16 -2.05
N LYS A 279 24.04 -0.88 -0.94
CA LYS A 279 23.19 -0.51 0.21
C LYS A 279 23.64 0.80 0.80
#